data_7a5af18ffac663d9cfaf2ee03d234f9e
#
_entry.id   7a5af18ffac663d9cfaf2ee03d234f9e
#
_cell.length_a   1.000
_cell.length_b   1.000
_cell.length_c   1.000
_cell.angle_alpha   90.00
_cell.angle_beta   90.00
_cell.angle_gamma   90.00
#
_symmetry.space_group_name_H-M   'P 1'
#
loop_
_entity.id
_entity.type
_entity.pdbx_description
1 polymer ?
#
loop_
_entity_poly.entity_id
_entity_poly.type
_entity_poly.pdbx_seq_one_letter_code
_entity_poly.pdbx_strand_id
1 'polypeptide(L)'
;MTTIHFHQRLAALVAIGFTALSLGGCKEDILDYRNTRIVNGKVYAGDANTPFSGKVTNVPVSDILNNQPGYQRMMQSSAYVVPEVYRDGINSMAIHQFLCDVKVTNGILDGDVLCKAPQSDTVRMKMSFSSAALAGAMQIFDNTGDRTVLDANFSNGKPDGTEKVYYAATKQLIGEFPWKHGWLDGMVKTYDGKTGSTLLEARYENGTANGEMIRYAADGNRIIYRASFVNDKLDGEEVRFDPNTGELLSHNVWQMGMRVPTPEEAQATANTLAGLERSKQVKACIRQLQSAATPDPMDIAGQQHAKWSAECEQRFPPVGNNPTAPTSPSLLAPTEDRNGWPTEDNACTQKWQKNFVAKNGPDAIIRYDMAWEWVDNCRAGKQPS
;
A
#
# COMPACT_ATOMS: atom_id res chain seq x y z
N MET A 1 -30.98 45.74 -98.26
CA MET A 1 -32.22 45.28 -97.64
C MET A 1 -31.94 44.54 -96.38
N THR A 2 -31.87 45.01 -95.35
CA THR A 2 -32.14 45.76 -94.26
C THR A 2 -33.31 45.34 -93.43
N THR A 3 -33.12 44.79 -92.31
CA THR A 3 -34.09 44.88 -91.21
C THR A 3 -33.35 44.87 -89.88
N ILE A 4 -33.57 45.92 -89.14
CA ILE A 4 -33.06 46.22 -87.78
C ILE A 4 -34.05 45.54 -86.83
N HIS A 5 -33.51 44.79 -85.84
CA HIS A 5 -34.23 44.39 -84.66
C HIS A 5 -33.57 44.92 -83.39
N PHE A 6 -34.31 45.77 -82.70
CA PHE A 6 -34.13 46.31 -81.41
C PHE A 6 -34.34 45.25 -80.35
N HIS A 7 -33.35 44.98 -79.52
CA HIS A 7 -33.56 44.19 -78.32
C HIS A 7 -33.25 45.01 -77.08
N GLN A 8 -34.26 45.21 -76.28
CA GLN A 8 -34.25 45.83 -74.97
C GLN A 8 -33.41 44.97 -74.03
N ARG A 9 -32.42 45.60 -73.36
CA ARG A 9 -31.68 44.98 -72.26
C ARG A 9 -32.43 45.29 -70.97
N LEU A 10 -32.95 44.25 -70.32
CA LEU A 10 -33.41 44.28 -68.95
C LEU A 10 -32.19 44.19 -68.04
N ALA A 11 -31.89 45.24 -67.29
CA ALA A 11 -30.85 45.23 -66.27
C ALA A 11 -31.44 44.57 -65.01
N ALA A 12 -31.01 43.33 -64.74
CA ALA A 12 -31.26 42.65 -63.47
C ALA A 12 -30.19 43.11 -62.46
N LEU A 13 -30.53 43.92 -61.47
CA LEU A 13 -29.74 44.24 -60.30
C LEU A 13 -29.66 43.00 -59.39
N VAL A 14 -28.54 42.30 -59.43
CA VAL A 14 -28.21 41.27 -58.47
C VAL A 14 -27.66 41.97 -57.21
N ALA A 15 -28.51 42.08 -56.17
CA ALA A 15 -28.05 42.47 -54.82
C ALA A 15 -27.27 41.32 -54.22
N ILE A 16 -25.95 41.42 -54.23
CA ILE A 16 -25.04 40.54 -53.51
C ILE A 16 -25.17 40.92 -52.03
N GLY A 17 -26.01 40.20 -51.29
CA GLY A 17 -26.04 40.27 -49.85
C GLY A 17 -24.73 39.67 -49.28
N PHE A 18 -23.82 40.54 -48.87
CA PHE A 18 -22.69 40.15 -48.03
C PHE A 18 -23.25 39.77 -46.66
N THR A 19 -23.53 38.49 -46.43
CA THR A 19 -23.63 37.94 -45.09
C THR A 19 -22.24 37.90 -44.54
N ALA A 20 -21.88 38.93 -43.75
CA ALA A 20 -20.72 38.88 -42.87
C ALA A 20 -20.98 37.74 -41.89
N LEU A 21 -20.44 36.55 -42.17
CA LEU A 21 -20.20 35.55 -41.15
C LEU A 21 -19.19 36.20 -40.18
N SER A 22 -19.72 36.77 -39.09
CA SER A 22 -18.93 37.08 -37.93
C SER A 22 -18.37 35.74 -37.41
N LEU A 23 -17.14 35.42 -37.79
CA LEU A 23 -16.28 34.49 -37.07
C LEU A 23 -16.05 35.13 -35.71
N GLY A 24 -17.07 35.10 -34.87
CA GLY A 24 -16.88 35.29 -33.42
C GLY A 24 -16.03 34.17 -32.93
N GLY A 25 -14.71 34.32 -33.01
CA GLY A 25 -13.81 33.50 -32.22
C GLY A 25 -14.27 33.64 -30.77
N CYS A 26 -14.75 32.57 -30.16
CA CYS A 26 -15.04 32.55 -28.74
C CYS A 26 -13.74 32.89 -28.04
N LYS A 27 -13.58 34.18 -27.67
CA LYS A 27 -12.48 34.60 -26.83
C LYS A 27 -12.76 33.96 -25.46
N GLU A 28 -11.92 33.03 -25.08
CA GLU A 28 -12.04 32.39 -23.78
C GLU A 28 -11.90 33.46 -22.68
N ASP A 29 -12.83 33.52 -21.74
CA ASP A 29 -12.76 34.47 -20.62
C ASP A 29 -11.62 34.06 -19.71
N ILE A 30 -10.74 35.02 -19.36
CA ILE A 30 -9.57 34.79 -18.50
C ILE A 30 -9.78 35.54 -17.19
N LEU A 31 -9.62 34.83 -16.07
CA LEU A 31 -9.75 35.35 -14.72
C LEU A 31 -8.50 35.02 -13.91
N ASP A 32 -7.91 36.03 -13.26
CA ASP A 32 -6.84 35.77 -12.29
C ASP A 32 -7.41 35.20 -10.96
N TYR A 33 -6.78 34.19 -10.40
CA TYR A 33 -7.22 33.52 -9.18
C TYR A 33 -7.46 34.47 -8.01
N ARG A 34 -6.66 35.53 -7.89
CA ARG A 34 -6.80 36.57 -6.86
C ARG A 34 -8.13 37.32 -6.96
N ASN A 35 -8.76 37.31 -8.12
CA ASN A 35 -10.05 37.96 -8.37
C ASN A 35 -11.21 36.94 -8.34
N THR A 36 -10.96 35.71 -7.85
CA THR A 36 -11.99 34.68 -7.72
C THR A 36 -12.61 34.68 -6.33
N ARG A 37 -13.83 34.23 -6.27
CA ARG A 37 -14.51 33.85 -5.02
C ARG A 37 -14.98 32.41 -5.13
N ILE A 38 -14.66 31.60 -4.14
CA ILE A 38 -15.05 30.18 -4.08
C ILE A 38 -16.20 30.03 -3.10
N VAL A 39 -17.34 29.55 -3.59
CA VAL A 39 -18.55 29.30 -2.79
C VAL A 39 -19.07 27.90 -3.09
N ASN A 40 -19.20 27.07 -2.06
CA ASN A 40 -19.66 25.68 -2.19
C ASN A 40 -18.89 24.89 -3.28
N GLY A 41 -17.57 25.07 -3.34
CA GLY A 41 -16.68 24.39 -4.29
C GLY A 41 -16.79 24.91 -5.73
N LYS A 42 -17.50 26.02 -5.97
CA LYS A 42 -17.61 26.65 -7.31
C LYS A 42 -16.88 27.98 -7.35
N VAL A 43 -16.23 28.24 -8.47
CA VAL A 43 -15.50 29.47 -8.78
C VAL A 43 -16.46 30.51 -9.36
N TYR A 44 -16.36 31.74 -8.86
CA TYR A 44 -17.07 32.93 -9.34
C TYR A 44 -16.08 34.05 -9.62
N ALA A 45 -16.39 34.91 -10.60
CA ALA A 45 -15.59 36.11 -10.88
C ALA A 45 -16.02 37.24 -9.93
N GLY A 46 -15.21 37.59 -8.94
CA GLY A 46 -15.51 38.63 -7.99
C GLY A 46 -16.89 38.51 -7.34
N ASP A 47 -17.74 39.53 -7.53
CA ASP A 47 -19.11 39.59 -6.97
C ASP A 47 -20.17 38.98 -7.91
N ALA A 48 -19.79 38.33 -9.00
CA ALA A 48 -20.75 37.74 -9.92
C ALA A 48 -21.65 36.71 -9.21
N ASN A 49 -22.94 36.66 -9.62
CA ASN A 49 -23.92 35.75 -9.05
C ASN A 49 -23.99 34.42 -9.85
N THR A 50 -23.32 34.34 -11.00
CA THR A 50 -23.25 33.12 -11.84
C THR A 50 -21.87 32.51 -11.72
N PRO A 51 -21.76 31.15 -11.65
CA PRO A 51 -20.48 30.48 -11.69
C PRO A 51 -19.69 30.83 -12.94
N PHE A 52 -18.38 30.97 -12.80
CA PHE A 52 -17.47 31.31 -13.89
C PHE A 52 -17.28 30.13 -14.84
N SER A 53 -17.16 30.43 -16.14
CA SER A 53 -16.72 29.48 -17.18
C SER A 53 -15.64 30.16 -18.01
N GLY A 54 -14.48 29.51 -18.14
CA GLY A 54 -13.32 30.06 -18.84
C GLY A 54 -12.01 29.55 -18.25
N LYS A 55 -10.95 30.31 -18.43
CA LYS A 55 -9.62 30.01 -17.92
C LYS A 55 -9.34 30.80 -16.64
N VAL A 56 -8.96 30.12 -15.56
CA VAL A 56 -8.43 30.77 -14.33
C VAL A 56 -6.94 30.60 -14.29
N THR A 57 -6.21 31.72 -14.11
CA THR A 57 -4.74 31.74 -14.08
C THR A 57 -4.21 31.90 -12.66
N ASN A 58 -2.96 31.53 -12.43
CA ASN A 58 -2.24 31.67 -11.16
C ASN A 58 -2.88 30.93 -9.98
N VAL A 59 -3.57 29.81 -10.22
CA VAL A 59 -4.13 28.97 -9.15
C VAL A 59 -2.99 28.20 -8.47
N PRO A 60 -2.80 28.30 -7.14
CA PRO A 60 -1.82 27.49 -6.43
C PRO A 60 -2.10 25.99 -6.65
N VAL A 61 -1.09 25.21 -7.00
CA VAL A 61 -1.27 23.77 -7.20
C VAL A 61 -1.75 23.06 -5.94
N SER A 62 -1.39 23.57 -4.77
CA SER A 62 -1.88 23.08 -3.47
C SER A 62 -3.41 23.11 -3.35
N ASP A 63 -4.04 24.18 -3.86
CA ASP A 63 -5.50 24.36 -3.78
C ASP A 63 -6.24 23.37 -4.73
N ILE A 64 -5.53 22.88 -5.75
CA ILE A 64 -6.02 21.86 -6.65
C ILE A 64 -5.82 20.47 -6.05
N LEU A 65 -4.57 20.11 -5.67
CA LEU A 65 -4.18 18.75 -5.35
C LEU A 65 -4.51 18.33 -3.91
N ASN A 66 -4.59 19.26 -2.96
CA ASN A 66 -4.98 18.94 -1.59
C ASN A 66 -6.41 18.38 -1.48
N ASN A 67 -7.24 18.67 -2.47
CA ASN A 67 -8.62 18.16 -2.56
C ASN A 67 -8.74 16.89 -3.41
N GLN A 68 -7.62 16.26 -3.80
CA GLN A 68 -7.58 15.05 -4.62
C GLN A 68 -7.06 13.86 -3.80
N PRO A 69 -7.92 13.12 -3.07
CA PRO A 69 -7.50 12.04 -2.18
C PRO A 69 -6.79 10.89 -2.92
N GLY A 70 -7.14 10.64 -4.20
CA GLY A 70 -6.44 9.64 -5.01
C GLY A 70 -5.00 10.02 -5.31
N TYR A 71 -4.73 11.30 -5.62
CA TYR A 71 -3.37 11.81 -5.77
C TYR A 71 -2.55 11.66 -4.49
N GLN A 72 -3.11 12.07 -3.36
CA GLN A 72 -2.41 11.97 -2.07
C GLN A 72 -2.09 10.51 -1.72
N ARG A 73 -3.03 9.60 -1.94
CA ARG A 73 -2.78 8.16 -1.73
C ARG A 73 -1.67 7.64 -2.64
N MET A 74 -1.69 7.98 -3.92
CA MET A 74 -0.64 7.60 -4.87
C MET A 74 0.73 8.05 -4.36
N MET A 75 0.89 9.34 -4.07
CA MET A 75 2.15 9.90 -3.58
C MET A 75 2.63 9.24 -2.27
N GLN A 76 1.72 8.99 -1.32
CA GLN A 76 2.06 8.36 -0.05
C GLN A 76 2.48 6.90 -0.22
N SER A 77 1.71 6.13 -1.00
CA SER A 77 1.99 4.70 -1.18
C SER A 77 3.31 4.47 -1.93
N SER A 78 3.53 5.19 -3.02
CA SER A 78 4.77 5.08 -3.78
C SER A 78 5.97 5.56 -2.96
N ALA A 79 5.84 6.66 -2.21
CA ALA A 79 6.88 7.15 -1.31
C ALA A 79 7.17 6.18 -0.15
N TYR A 80 6.18 5.44 0.33
CA TYR A 80 6.36 4.41 1.35
C TYR A 80 7.17 3.22 0.83
N VAL A 81 6.87 2.76 -0.39
CA VAL A 81 7.58 1.63 -1.02
C VAL A 81 9.02 2.01 -1.40
N VAL A 82 9.23 3.25 -1.86
CA VAL A 82 10.55 3.72 -2.36
C VAL A 82 10.80 5.16 -1.91
N PRO A 83 11.11 5.38 -0.62
CA PRO A 83 11.30 6.73 -0.07
C PRO A 83 12.42 7.52 -0.76
N GLU A 84 13.47 6.83 -1.24
CA GLU A 84 14.61 7.47 -1.92
C GLU A 84 14.21 8.14 -3.23
N VAL A 85 13.34 7.50 -4.01
CA VAL A 85 12.85 8.01 -5.29
C VAL A 85 12.13 9.34 -5.11
N TYR A 86 11.31 9.43 -4.06
CA TYR A 86 10.54 10.64 -3.80
C TYR A 86 11.38 11.73 -3.13
N ARG A 87 12.28 11.38 -2.22
CA ARG A 87 13.14 12.33 -1.53
C ARG A 87 14.08 13.06 -2.51
N ASP A 88 14.74 12.34 -3.38
CA ASP A 88 15.79 12.86 -4.24
C ASP A 88 15.27 13.34 -5.60
N GLY A 89 14.05 12.94 -5.98
CA GLY A 89 13.37 13.32 -7.22
C GLY A 89 12.29 14.38 -7.01
N ILE A 90 11.10 13.95 -6.66
CA ILE A 90 9.89 14.79 -6.67
C ILE A 90 9.86 15.84 -5.57
N ASN A 91 10.27 15.51 -4.35
CA ASN A 91 10.25 16.44 -3.22
C ASN A 91 11.24 17.60 -3.38
N SER A 92 12.33 17.41 -4.13
CA SER A 92 13.31 18.47 -4.42
C SER A 92 12.78 19.54 -5.38
N MET A 93 11.66 19.31 -6.07
CA MET A 93 11.15 20.18 -7.13
C MET A 93 10.27 21.33 -6.64
N ALA A 94 10.03 21.46 -5.34
CA ALA A 94 9.16 22.50 -4.75
C ALA A 94 7.79 22.59 -5.45
N ILE A 95 7.19 21.45 -5.79
CA ILE A 95 5.92 21.35 -6.53
C ILE A 95 4.83 22.23 -5.89
N HIS A 96 4.79 22.30 -4.56
CA HIS A 96 3.83 23.10 -3.81
C HIS A 96 3.83 24.60 -4.16
N GLN A 97 4.88 25.11 -4.80
CA GLN A 97 5.00 26.51 -5.23
C GLN A 97 4.47 26.77 -6.64
N PHE A 98 4.09 25.74 -7.40
CA PHE A 98 3.63 25.93 -8.76
C PHE A 98 2.31 26.68 -8.83
N LEU A 99 2.21 27.53 -9.87
CA LEU A 99 1.01 28.25 -10.23
C LEU A 99 0.44 27.65 -11.51
N CYS A 100 -0.86 27.40 -11.52
CA CYS A 100 -1.53 26.66 -12.59
C CYS A 100 -2.52 27.54 -13.35
N ASP A 101 -2.58 27.30 -14.64
CA ASP A 101 -3.65 27.72 -15.52
C ASP A 101 -4.65 26.57 -15.60
N VAL A 102 -5.90 26.83 -15.22
CA VAL A 102 -6.95 25.80 -15.14
C VAL A 102 -8.15 26.19 -16.00
N LYS A 103 -8.82 25.22 -16.58
CA LYS A 103 -10.09 25.39 -17.26
C LYS A 103 -11.24 25.11 -16.28
N VAL A 104 -12.23 26.01 -16.28
CA VAL A 104 -13.40 25.94 -15.40
C VAL A 104 -14.66 26.00 -16.24
N THR A 105 -15.62 25.12 -15.96
CA THR A 105 -16.93 25.08 -16.60
C THR A 105 -18.00 25.13 -15.49
N ASN A 106 -18.88 26.13 -15.55
CA ASN A 106 -19.92 26.36 -14.52
C ASN A 106 -19.37 26.37 -13.08
N GLY A 107 -18.19 27.00 -12.89
CA GLY A 107 -17.52 27.09 -11.61
C GLY A 107 -16.75 25.85 -11.19
N ILE A 108 -16.74 24.78 -11.98
CA ILE A 108 -16.10 23.49 -11.66
C ILE A 108 -14.88 23.31 -12.54
N LEU A 109 -13.79 22.84 -11.95
CA LEU A 109 -12.57 22.47 -12.67
C LEU A 109 -12.86 21.33 -13.66
N ASP A 110 -12.67 21.61 -14.95
CA ASP A 110 -13.03 20.67 -16.03
C ASP A 110 -12.17 20.95 -17.27
N GLY A 111 -11.28 20.04 -17.60
CA GLY A 111 -10.33 20.14 -18.71
C GLY A 111 -8.87 20.16 -18.25
N ASP A 112 -8.00 20.67 -19.11
CA ASP A 112 -6.56 20.63 -18.93
C ASP A 112 -6.07 21.68 -17.93
N VAL A 113 -5.04 21.30 -17.16
CA VAL A 113 -4.35 22.12 -16.18
C VAL A 113 -2.87 22.12 -16.49
N LEU A 114 -2.29 23.32 -16.63
CA LEU A 114 -0.87 23.52 -16.90
C LEU A 114 -0.25 24.31 -15.74
N CYS A 115 0.70 23.74 -15.05
CA CYS A 115 1.36 24.39 -13.92
C CYS A 115 2.82 24.76 -14.26
N LYS A 116 3.23 25.91 -13.79
CA LYS A 116 4.55 26.50 -14.00
C LYS A 116 5.20 26.85 -12.65
N ALA A 117 6.51 26.86 -12.59
CA ALA A 117 7.21 27.45 -11.44
C ALA A 117 6.96 28.95 -11.36
N PRO A 118 7.00 29.58 -10.17
CA PRO A 118 6.88 31.03 -10.03
C PRO A 118 7.90 31.76 -10.93
N GLN A 119 7.45 32.83 -11.59
CA GLN A 119 8.27 33.66 -12.49
C GLN A 119 8.92 32.89 -13.66
N SER A 120 8.29 31.78 -14.09
CA SER A 120 8.76 30.97 -15.21
C SER A 120 7.58 30.63 -16.15
N ASP A 121 7.86 30.62 -17.46
CA ASP A 121 6.90 30.13 -18.46
C ASP A 121 7.02 28.65 -18.75
N THR A 122 8.02 27.99 -18.15
CA THR A 122 8.26 26.57 -18.34
C THR A 122 7.18 25.74 -17.65
N VAL A 123 6.50 24.90 -18.42
CA VAL A 123 5.49 23.96 -17.87
C VAL A 123 6.20 22.87 -17.07
N ARG A 124 5.82 22.73 -15.81
CA ARG A 124 6.41 21.80 -14.85
C ARG A 124 5.47 20.67 -14.47
N MET A 125 4.16 20.85 -14.68
CA MET A 125 3.17 19.83 -14.43
C MET A 125 2.02 19.97 -15.43
N LYS A 126 1.52 18.85 -15.91
CA LYS A 126 0.32 18.72 -16.72
C LYS A 126 -0.62 17.73 -16.07
N MET A 127 -1.90 18.03 -16.07
CA MET A 127 -2.94 17.12 -15.60
C MET A 127 -4.27 17.49 -16.26
N SER A 128 -5.24 16.61 -16.20
CA SER A 128 -6.58 16.84 -16.73
C SER A 128 -7.62 16.51 -15.67
N PHE A 129 -8.73 17.21 -15.75
CA PHE A 129 -9.86 17.05 -14.83
C PHE A 129 -11.16 16.82 -15.61
N SER A 130 -12.04 16.04 -15.01
CA SER A 130 -13.43 15.92 -15.42
C SER A 130 -14.31 16.08 -14.19
N SER A 131 -15.18 17.10 -14.21
CA SER A 131 -16.12 17.39 -13.10
C SER A 131 -15.41 17.44 -11.72
N ALA A 132 -14.32 18.21 -11.65
CA ALA A 132 -13.46 18.41 -10.46
C ALA A 132 -12.63 17.19 -10.00
N ALA A 133 -12.71 16.04 -10.67
CA ALA A 133 -11.91 14.87 -10.38
C ALA A 133 -10.75 14.73 -11.39
N LEU A 134 -9.55 14.35 -10.92
CA LEU A 134 -8.45 13.99 -11.81
C LEU A 134 -8.89 12.90 -12.79
N ALA A 135 -8.63 13.10 -14.08
CA ALA A 135 -9.01 12.20 -15.15
C ALA A 135 -7.98 12.23 -16.28
N GLY A 136 -7.54 11.05 -16.74
CA GLY A 136 -6.51 10.95 -17.77
C GLY A 136 -5.08 11.10 -17.23
N ALA A 137 -4.16 11.53 -18.07
CA ALA A 137 -2.74 11.60 -17.77
C ALA A 137 -2.40 12.75 -16.80
N MET A 138 -1.48 12.47 -15.88
CA MET A 138 -0.80 13.45 -15.04
C MET A 138 0.69 13.29 -15.23
N GLN A 139 1.39 14.38 -15.53
CA GLN A 139 2.84 14.39 -15.78
C GLN A 139 3.52 15.50 -14.98
N ILE A 140 4.66 15.17 -14.38
CA ILE A 140 5.55 16.12 -13.72
C ILE A 140 6.86 16.14 -14.48
N PHE A 141 7.38 17.34 -14.73
CA PHE A 141 8.62 17.55 -15.49
C PHE A 141 9.72 18.10 -14.61
N ASP A 142 10.96 17.88 -15.04
CA ASP A 142 12.16 18.42 -14.41
C ASP A 142 12.24 19.95 -14.51
N ASN A 143 13.29 20.56 -13.97
CA ASN A 143 13.45 22.01 -13.93
C ASN A 143 13.52 22.67 -15.30
N THR A 144 13.84 21.94 -16.34
CA THR A 144 13.86 22.44 -17.73
C THR A 144 12.50 22.33 -18.42
N GLY A 145 11.60 21.50 -17.91
CA GLY A 145 10.32 21.18 -18.54
C GLY A 145 10.40 20.15 -19.68
N ASP A 146 11.58 19.63 -19.98
CA ASP A 146 11.83 18.76 -21.13
C ASP A 146 11.80 17.27 -20.79
N ARG A 147 11.95 16.94 -19.50
CA ARG A 147 12.07 15.56 -19.04
C ARG A 147 10.95 15.21 -18.09
N THR A 148 10.21 14.17 -18.41
CA THR A 148 9.22 13.61 -17.50
C THR A 148 9.93 12.97 -16.31
N VAL A 149 9.46 13.28 -15.11
CA VAL A 149 9.94 12.72 -13.83
C VAL A 149 8.89 11.81 -13.23
N LEU A 150 7.62 12.13 -13.45
CA LEU A 150 6.50 11.27 -13.07
C LEU A 150 5.46 11.25 -14.18
N ASP A 151 4.95 10.09 -14.49
CA ASP A 151 3.85 9.86 -15.42
C ASP A 151 2.83 8.90 -14.75
N ALA A 152 1.59 9.32 -14.63
CA ALA A 152 0.51 8.56 -14.01
C ALA A 152 -0.81 8.79 -14.73
N ASN A 153 -1.73 7.86 -14.59
CA ASN A 153 -3.10 7.98 -15.09
C ASN A 153 -4.13 7.94 -13.98
N PHE A 154 -5.21 8.67 -14.17
CA PHE A 154 -6.33 8.77 -13.24
C PHE A 154 -7.66 8.50 -13.93
N SER A 155 -8.56 7.86 -13.20
CA SER A 155 -9.96 7.67 -13.58
C SER A 155 -10.84 8.07 -12.41
N ASN A 156 -11.72 9.06 -12.61
CA ASN A 156 -12.62 9.56 -11.55
C ASN A 156 -11.90 9.89 -10.23
N GLY A 157 -10.77 10.60 -10.30
CA GLY A 157 -9.98 11.01 -9.14
C GLY A 157 -9.14 9.91 -8.49
N LYS A 158 -9.13 8.70 -9.05
CA LYS A 158 -8.36 7.56 -8.53
C LYS A 158 -7.23 7.20 -9.50
N PRO A 159 -6.01 6.91 -9.03
CA PRO A 159 -4.98 6.40 -9.90
C PRO A 159 -5.42 5.06 -10.52
N ASP A 160 -5.24 4.93 -11.83
CA ASP A 160 -5.65 3.77 -12.62
C ASP A 160 -4.71 3.62 -13.83
N GLY A 161 -3.95 2.54 -13.89
CA GLY A 161 -2.86 2.33 -14.83
C GLY A 161 -1.50 2.25 -14.15
N THR A 162 -0.42 2.36 -14.88
CA THR A 162 0.94 2.27 -14.31
C THR A 162 1.51 3.67 -14.08
N GLU A 163 1.79 3.99 -12.82
CA GLU A 163 2.62 5.14 -12.46
C GLU A 163 4.08 4.80 -12.76
N LYS A 164 4.78 5.70 -13.45
CA LYS A 164 6.21 5.60 -13.77
C LYS A 164 6.95 6.78 -13.20
N VAL A 165 8.04 6.50 -12.50
CA VAL A 165 8.91 7.52 -11.92
C VAL A 165 10.29 7.41 -12.55
N TYR A 166 10.85 8.55 -12.96
CA TYR A 166 12.13 8.62 -13.67
C TYR A 166 13.13 9.46 -12.88
N TYR A 167 14.39 9.08 -12.95
CA TYR A 167 15.48 9.86 -12.38
C TYR A 167 15.80 11.06 -13.30
N ALA A 168 15.59 12.27 -12.80
CA ALA A 168 15.69 13.50 -13.61
C ALA A 168 17.04 13.67 -14.30
N ALA A 169 18.15 13.25 -13.67
CA ALA A 169 19.48 13.42 -14.21
C ALA A 169 19.79 12.52 -15.43
N THR A 170 19.33 11.25 -15.41
CA THR A 170 19.66 10.25 -16.45
C THR A 170 18.49 9.89 -17.35
N LYS A 171 17.26 10.29 -17.03
CA LYS A 171 16.00 9.84 -17.65
C LYS A 171 15.71 8.34 -17.44
N GLN A 172 16.46 7.68 -16.58
CA GLN A 172 16.29 6.27 -16.27
C GLN A 172 14.97 6.06 -15.51
N LEU A 173 14.23 5.02 -15.87
CA LEU A 173 13.10 4.55 -15.08
C LEU A 173 13.63 4.07 -13.73
N ILE A 174 13.02 4.53 -12.64
CA ILE A 174 13.41 4.15 -11.27
C ILE A 174 12.27 3.55 -10.47
N GLY A 175 11.02 3.63 -10.97
CA GLY A 175 9.87 3.00 -10.33
C GLY A 175 8.72 2.76 -11.28
N GLU A 176 8.07 1.60 -11.13
CA GLU A 176 6.82 1.23 -11.77
C GLU A 176 5.85 0.75 -10.70
N PHE A 177 4.69 1.41 -10.64
CA PHE A 177 3.65 1.15 -9.65
C PHE A 177 2.34 0.92 -10.39
N PRO A 178 1.86 -0.33 -10.49
CA PRO A 178 0.58 -0.63 -11.11
C PRO A 178 -0.57 -0.26 -10.17
N TRP A 179 -1.49 0.56 -10.66
CA TRP A 179 -2.66 1.03 -9.94
C TRP A 179 -3.93 0.52 -10.59
N LYS A 180 -4.91 0.13 -9.79
CA LYS A 180 -6.24 -0.23 -10.22
C LYS A 180 -7.27 0.32 -9.24
N HIS A 181 -8.15 1.18 -9.76
CA HIS A 181 -9.22 1.80 -8.97
C HIS A 181 -8.76 2.50 -7.69
N GLY A 182 -7.54 3.05 -7.69
CA GLY A 182 -6.98 3.79 -6.56
C GLY A 182 -6.14 2.97 -5.59
N TRP A 183 -5.84 1.71 -5.90
CA TRP A 183 -5.01 0.83 -5.09
C TRP A 183 -3.86 0.24 -5.90
N LEU A 184 -2.73 -0.04 -5.26
CA LEU A 184 -1.66 -0.82 -5.87
C LEU A 184 -2.18 -2.22 -6.17
N ASP A 185 -2.07 -2.67 -7.43
CA ASP A 185 -2.55 -3.98 -7.87
C ASP A 185 -1.66 -4.49 -9.00
N GLY A 186 -0.77 -5.43 -8.69
CA GLY A 186 0.22 -5.97 -9.60
C GLY A 186 1.63 -5.99 -9.04
N MET A 187 2.63 -6.09 -9.92
CA MET A 187 4.04 -6.15 -9.57
C MET A 187 4.64 -4.74 -9.53
N VAL A 188 4.95 -4.25 -8.34
CA VAL A 188 5.74 -3.03 -8.13
C VAL A 188 7.21 -3.36 -8.40
N LYS A 189 7.89 -2.51 -9.17
CA LYS A 189 9.30 -2.64 -9.49
C LYS A 189 10.05 -1.35 -9.24
N THR A 190 11.28 -1.46 -8.73
CA THR A 190 12.18 -0.30 -8.65
C THR A 190 13.54 -0.61 -9.20
N TYR A 191 14.21 0.43 -9.67
CA TYR A 191 15.46 0.30 -10.40
C TYR A 191 16.48 1.32 -9.90
N ASP A 192 17.76 1.00 -10.05
CA ASP A 192 18.84 1.94 -9.82
C ASP A 192 18.86 3.04 -10.90
N GLY A 193 18.89 4.29 -10.46
CA GLY A 193 18.78 5.46 -11.37
C GLY A 193 19.99 5.69 -12.28
N LYS A 194 21.10 4.98 -12.07
CA LYS A 194 22.30 5.09 -12.88
C LYS A 194 22.49 3.89 -13.81
N THR A 195 22.29 2.70 -13.28
CA THR A 195 22.53 1.44 -13.99
C THR A 195 21.28 0.86 -14.62
N GLY A 196 20.09 1.18 -14.11
CA GLY A 196 18.82 0.56 -14.50
C GLY A 196 18.63 -0.84 -13.93
N SER A 197 19.51 -1.30 -13.06
CA SER A 197 19.41 -2.61 -12.41
C SER A 197 18.20 -2.68 -11.51
N THR A 198 17.51 -3.81 -11.47
CA THR A 198 16.36 -4.02 -10.56
C THR A 198 16.83 -4.02 -9.12
N LEU A 199 16.15 -3.24 -8.27
CA LEU A 199 16.42 -3.16 -6.83
C LEU A 199 15.33 -3.81 -5.98
N LEU A 200 14.08 -3.78 -6.45
CA LEU A 200 12.93 -4.34 -5.75
C LEU A 200 11.92 -4.90 -6.76
N GLU A 201 11.37 -6.04 -6.42
CA GLU A 201 10.13 -6.58 -6.98
C GLU A 201 9.21 -6.94 -5.82
N ALA A 202 7.95 -6.47 -5.84
CA ALA A 202 6.99 -6.75 -4.78
C ALA A 202 5.58 -6.84 -5.36
N ARG A 203 4.86 -7.90 -5.00
CA ARG A 203 3.50 -8.11 -5.47
C ARG A 203 2.50 -7.47 -4.52
N TYR A 204 1.57 -6.70 -5.10
CA TYR A 204 0.45 -6.09 -4.38
C TYR A 204 -0.89 -6.53 -4.98
N GLU A 205 -1.89 -6.66 -4.13
CA GLU A 205 -3.28 -6.90 -4.51
C GLU A 205 -4.19 -5.99 -3.68
N ASN A 206 -5.02 -5.18 -4.35
CA ASN A 206 -5.94 -4.24 -3.70
C ASN A 206 -5.27 -3.36 -2.61
N GLY A 207 -4.04 -2.94 -2.85
CA GLY A 207 -3.28 -2.04 -1.98
C GLY A 207 -2.51 -2.72 -0.85
N THR A 208 -2.56 -4.03 -0.71
CA THR A 208 -1.81 -4.81 0.28
C THR A 208 -0.71 -5.64 -0.37
N ALA A 209 0.42 -5.81 0.32
CA ALA A 209 1.45 -6.75 -0.12
C ALA A 209 0.89 -8.17 -0.02
N ASN A 210 0.83 -8.86 -1.17
CA ASN A 210 0.28 -10.20 -1.27
C ASN A 210 1.07 -11.01 -2.30
N GLY A 211 1.95 -11.86 -1.84
CA GLY A 211 2.90 -12.62 -2.64
C GLY A 211 4.35 -12.34 -2.26
N GLU A 212 5.26 -12.63 -3.18
CA GLU A 212 6.69 -12.52 -2.94
C GLU A 212 7.18 -11.07 -3.05
N MET A 213 8.12 -10.71 -2.17
CA MET A 213 8.94 -9.51 -2.23
C MET A 213 10.40 -9.90 -2.31
N ILE A 214 11.11 -9.37 -3.32
CA ILE A 214 12.54 -9.61 -3.54
C ILE A 214 13.26 -8.26 -3.59
N ARG A 215 14.34 -8.14 -2.82
CA ARG A 215 15.28 -7.00 -2.95
C ARG A 215 16.62 -7.51 -3.46
N TYR A 216 17.21 -6.72 -4.33
CA TYR A 216 18.49 -7.01 -4.95
C TYR A 216 19.57 -6.06 -4.44
N ALA A 217 20.82 -6.50 -4.48
CA ALA A 217 21.97 -5.61 -4.29
C ALA A 217 22.02 -4.56 -5.42
N ALA A 218 22.83 -3.53 -5.26
CA ALA A 218 22.94 -2.43 -6.24
C ALA A 218 23.40 -2.89 -7.64
N ASP A 219 24.01 -4.09 -7.74
CA ASP A 219 24.38 -4.70 -9.02
C ASP A 219 23.17 -5.31 -9.77
N GLY A 220 22.02 -5.43 -9.11
CA GLY A 220 20.79 -5.99 -9.66
C GLY A 220 20.79 -7.51 -9.86
N ASN A 221 21.84 -8.20 -9.47
CA ASN A 221 22.01 -9.63 -9.74
C ASN A 221 21.88 -10.50 -8.50
N ARG A 222 22.28 -9.98 -7.33
CA ARG A 222 22.27 -10.74 -6.09
C ARG A 222 21.05 -10.40 -5.27
N ILE A 223 20.32 -11.43 -4.86
CA ILE A 223 19.21 -11.28 -3.92
C ILE A 223 19.82 -11.01 -2.53
N ILE A 224 19.35 -9.94 -1.87
CA ILE A 224 19.73 -9.58 -0.50
C ILE A 224 18.59 -9.78 0.49
N TYR A 225 17.38 -9.89 -0.02
CA TYR A 225 16.18 -10.14 0.78
C TYR A 225 15.11 -10.82 -0.07
N ARG A 226 14.48 -11.83 0.50
CA ARG A 226 13.29 -12.47 -0.07
C ARG A 226 12.32 -12.76 1.07
N ALA A 227 11.05 -12.46 0.88
CA ALA A 227 10.00 -12.82 1.84
C ALA A 227 8.65 -12.99 1.14
N SER A 228 7.78 -13.79 1.73
CA SER A 228 6.40 -13.96 1.31
C SER A 228 5.47 -13.19 2.22
N PHE A 229 4.45 -12.55 1.63
CA PHE A 229 3.45 -11.75 2.32
C PHE A 229 2.03 -12.23 1.99
N VAL A 230 1.17 -12.18 2.98
CA VAL A 230 -0.28 -12.33 2.84
C VAL A 230 -0.96 -11.18 3.60
N ASN A 231 -1.68 -10.31 2.87
CA ASN A 231 -2.35 -9.14 3.44
C ASN A 231 -1.44 -8.30 4.35
N ASP A 232 -0.29 -7.84 3.82
CA ASP A 232 0.75 -7.05 4.50
C ASP A 232 1.47 -7.75 5.66
N LYS A 233 1.18 -9.01 5.92
CA LYS A 233 1.85 -9.78 6.96
C LYS A 233 2.83 -10.77 6.36
N LEU A 234 3.99 -10.91 6.98
CA LEU A 234 4.92 -12.00 6.63
C LEU A 234 4.22 -13.34 6.84
N ASP A 235 4.23 -14.18 5.80
CA ASP A 235 3.64 -15.52 5.82
C ASP A 235 4.45 -16.43 4.88
N GLY A 236 5.18 -17.39 5.45
CA GLY A 236 6.15 -18.21 4.74
C GLY A 236 7.60 -17.88 5.11
N GLU A 237 8.52 -18.14 4.20
CA GLU A 237 9.95 -17.94 4.42
C GLU A 237 10.35 -16.47 4.29
N GLU A 238 11.26 -16.04 5.15
CA GLU A 238 12.01 -14.78 5.07
C GLU A 238 13.50 -15.11 5.09
N VAL A 239 14.23 -14.68 4.05
CA VAL A 239 15.67 -14.92 3.91
C VAL A 239 16.39 -13.60 3.69
N ARG A 240 17.49 -13.40 4.39
CA ARG A 240 18.37 -12.23 4.24
C ARG A 240 19.79 -12.67 3.95
N PHE A 241 20.44 -11.99 3.03
CA PHE A 241 21.81 -12.24 2.62
C PHE A 241 22.66 -10.97 2.80
N ASP A 242 23.94 -11.14 3.04
CA ASP A 242 24.89 -10.04 3.01
C ASP A 242 24.99 -9.43 1.60
N PRO A 243 24.82 -8.12 1.46
CA PRO A 243 24.83 -7.47 0.15
C PRO A 243 26.19 -7.53 -0.57
N ASN A 244 27.28 -7.74 0.17
CA ASN A 244 28.63 -7.76 -0.40
C ASN A 244 29.12 -9.19 -0.67
N THR A 245 28.92 -10.10 0.28
CA THR A 245 29.42 -11.48 0.18
C THR A 245 28.39 -12.46 -0.37
N GLY A 246 27.10 -12.18 -0.21
CA GLY A 246 26.01 -13.10 -0.56
C GLY A 246 25.81 -14.19 0.49
N GLU A 247 26.48 -14.14 1.64
CA GLU A 247 26.32 -15.11 2.70
C GLU A 247 24.95 -14.97 3.37
N LEU A 248 24.40 -16.10 3.81
CA LEU A 248 23.12 -16.15 4.52
C LEU A 248 23.26 -15.50 5.89
N LEU A 249 22.53 -14.40 6.13
CA LEU A 249 22.50 -13.70 7.42
C LEU A 249 21.38 -14.23 8.33
N SER A 250 20.22 -14.50 7.78
CA SER A 250 19.08 -15.04 8.53
C SER A 250 18.11 -15.79 7.63
N HIS A 251 17.51 -16.83 8.21
CA HIS A 251 16.39 -17.57 7.63
C HIS A 251 15.34 -17.74 8.72
N ASN A 252 14.16 -17.18 8.52
CA ASN A 252 13.03 -17.27 9.42
C ASN A 252 11.83 -17.84 8.69
N VAL A 253 10.95 -18.49 9.45
CA VAL A 253 9.62 -18.89 8.98
C VAL A 253 8.60 -18.06 9.73
N TRP A 254 7.62 -17.53 9.00
CA TRP A 254 6.57 -16.68 9.53
C TRP A 254 5.19 -17.29 9.26
N GLN A 255 4.27 -17.07 10.16
CA GLN A 255 2.86 -17.43 10.01
C GLN A 255 2.00 -16.28 10.50
N MET A 256 1.23 -15.68 9.60
CA MET A 256 0.33 -14.56 9.91
C MET A 256 1.03 -13.39 10.63
N GLY A 257 2.28 -13.10 10.29
CA GLY A 257 3.09 -12.04 10.88
C GLY A 257 3.79 -12.40 12.20
N MET A 258 3.67 -13.64 12.65
CA MET A 258 4.39 -14.16 13.82
C MET A 258 5.51 -15.08 13.39
N ARG A 259 6.72 -14.86 13.94
CA ARG A 259 7.86 -15.74 13.69
C ARG A 259 7.61 -17.11 14.33
N VAL A 260 7.76 -18.15 13.56
CA VAL A 260 7.72 -19.53 14.06
C VAL A 260 9.07 -19.82 14.72
N PRO A 261 9.11 -20.18 16.01
CA PRO A 261 10.37 -20.51 16.66
C PRO A 261 10.96 -21.78 16.07
N THR A 262 12.30 -21.86 16.02
CA THR A 262 12.97 -23.12 15.66
C THR A 262 12.68 -24.22 16.68
N PRO A 263 12.84 -25.50 16.33
CA PRO A 263 12.66 -26.60 17.27
C PRO A 263 13.51 -26.43 18.54
N GLU A 264 14.74 -25.93 18.40
CA GLU A 264 15.66 -25.68 19.51
C GLU A 264 15.16 -24.55 20.43
N GLU A 265 14.66 -23.45 19.84
CA GLU A 265 14.07 -22.33 20.60
C GLU A 265 12.80 -22.76 21.32
N ALA A 266 11.95 -23.53 20.64
CA ALA A 266 10.73 -24.07 21.24
C ALA A 266 11.04 -24.99 22.43
N GLN A 267 12.04 -25.86 22.29
CA GLN A 267 12.51 -26.73 23.36
C GLN A 267 13.11 -25.95 24.52
N ALA A 268 13.93 -24.93 24.24
CA ALA A 268 14.50 -24.05 25.27
C ALA A 268 13.40 -23.32 26.06
N THR A 269 12.37 -22.84 25.37
CA THR A 269 11.22 -22.21 26.00
C THR A 269 10.43 -23.20 26.87
N ALA A 270 10.18 -24.42 26.38
CA ALA A 270 9.52 -25.46 27.14
C ALA A 270 10.31 -25.85 28.42
N ASN A 271 11.62 -25.98 28.30
CA ASN A 271 12.52 -26.26 29.45
C ASN A 271 12.44 -25.13 30.48
N THR A 272 12.44 -23.88 30.04
CA THR A 272 12.31 -22.71 30.94
C THR A 272 10.97 -22.71 31.67
N LEU A 273 9.88 -22.95 30.98
CA LEU A 273 8.55 -23.02 31.60
C LEU A 273 8.44 -24.19 32.61
N ALA A 274 8.97 -25.36 32.25
CA ALA A 274 9.03 -26.50 33.15
C ALA A 274 9.85 -26.19 34.41
N GLY A 275 10.98 -25.49 34.28
CA GLY A 275 11.80 -25.02 35.41
C GLY A 275 11.05 -24.04 36.31
N LEU A 276 10.30 -23.12 35.76
CA LEU A 276 9.46 -22.18 36.51
C LEU A 276 8.37 -22.91 37.28
N GLU A 277 7.69 -23.87 36.67
CA GLU A 277 6.63 -24.65 37.29
C GLU A 277 7.18 -25.51 38.42
N ARG A 278 8.33 -26.19 38.22
CA ARG A 278 9.06 -26.89 39.27
C ARG A 278 9.39 -25.96 40.46
N SER A 279 9.89 -24.76 40.18
CA SER A 279 10.19 -23.78 41.23
C SER A 279 8.97 -23.40 42.08
N LYS A 280 7.79 -23.24 41.42
CA LYS A 280 6.53 -23.00 42.13
C LYS A 280 6.14 -24.18 43.02
N GLN A 281 6.28 -25.42 42.54
CA GLN A 281 5.96 -26.64 43.27
C GLN A 281 6.89 -26.83 44.49
N VAL A 282 8.21 -26.63 44.32
CA VAL A 282 9.17 -26.66 45.42
C VAL A 282 8.84 -25.61 46.48
N LYS A 283 8.58 -24.37 46.10
CA LYS A 283 8.18 -23.31 47.02
C LYS A 283 6.86 -23.61 47.76
N ALA A 284 5.89 -24.20 47.08
CA ALA A 284 4.61 -24.60 47.70
C ALA A 284 4.82 -25.73 48.71
N CYS A 285 5.65 -26.73 48.40
CA CYS A 285 6.01 -27.82 49.27
C CYS A 285 6.73 -27.32 50.57
N ILE A 286 7.69 -26.42 50.41
CA ILE A 286 8.39 -25.82 51.57
C ILE A 286 7.41 -25.08 52.46
N ARG A 287 6.51 -24.27 51.90
CA ARG A 287 5.46 -23.58 52.69
C ARG A 287 4.56 -24.54 53.43
N GLN A 288 4.17 -25.66 52.81
CA GLN A 288 3.35 -26.68 53.45
C GLN A 288 4.06 -27.34 54.64
N LEU A 289 5.36 -27.73 54.50
CA LEU A 289 6.17 -28.27 55.56
C LEU A 289 6.37 -27.26 56.70
N GLN A 290 6.61 -26.00 56.33
CA GLN A 290 6.78 -24.89 57.28
C GLN A 290 5.49 -24.64 58.11
N SER A 291 4.33 -24.71 57.47
CA SER A 291 3.03 -24.52 58.16
C SER A 291 2.63 -25.70 59.06
N ALA A 292 3.13 -26.90 58.77
CA ALA A 292 2.85 -28.11 59.54
C ALA A 292 3.85 -28.34 60.73
N ALA A 293 4.99 -27.62 60.74
CA ALA A 293 6.00 -27.75 61.76
C ALA A 293 5.60 -26.96 63.04
N THR A 294 5.77 -27.57 64.21
CA THR A 294 5.76 -26.83 65.48
C THR A 294 7.07 -26.05 65.58
N PRO A 295 7.04 -24.77 65.96
CA PRO A 295 8.26 -23.99 66.12
C PRO A 295 9.19 -24.64 67.15
N ASP A 296 10.41 -25.01 66.76
CA ASP A 296 11.47 -25.44 67.67
C ASP A 296 12.25 -24.21 68.15
N PRO A 297 12.19 -23.88 69.46
CA PRO A 297 12.89 -22.69 69.98
C PRO A 297 14.42 -22.76 69.85
N MET A 298 14.96 -23.92 69.52
CA MET A 298 16.43 -24.17 69.41
C MET A 298 16.86 -24.29 67.94
N ASP A 299 15.96 -24.08 66.97
CA ASP A 299 16.32 -24.09 65.55
C ASP A 299 17.18 -22.86 65.24
N ILE A 300 18.45 -23.09 65.02
CA ILE A 300 19.36 -22.07 64.46
C ILE A 300 18.81 -21.77 63.06
N ALA A 301 18.29 -20.58 62.92
CA ALA A 301 17.55 -20.11 61.74
C ALA A 301 18.29 -20.53 60.44
N GLY A 302 17.70 -21.46 59.73
CA GLY A 302 18.15 -21.95 58.43
C GLY A 302 18.35 -23.44 58.28
N GLN A 303 18.67 -24.20 59.37
CA GLN A 303 18.88 -25.65 59.23
C GLN A 303 17.60 -26.42 58.91
N GLN A 304 16.48 -26.07 59.54
CA GLN A 304 15.19 -26.68 59.27
C GLN A 304 14.70 -26.31 57.87
N HIS A 305 14.85 -25.06 57.45
CA HIS A 305 14.52 -24.61 56.09
C HIS A 305 15.35 -25.33 55.03
N ALA A 306 16.65 -25.55 55.29
CA ALA A 306 17.53 -26.31 54.38
C ALA A 306 17.09 -27.77 54.22
N LYS A 307 16.61 -28.43 55.31
CA LYS A 307 16.05 -29.80 55.25
C LYS A 307 14.78 -29.83 54.42
N TRP A 308 13.86 -28.89 54.63
CA TRP A 308 12.61 -28.80 53.84
C TRP A 308 12.92 -28.53 52.37
N SER A 309 13.88 -27.66 52.08
CA SER A 309 14.32 -27.38 50.71
C SER A 309 14.85 -28.66 50.05
N ALA A 310 15.76 -29.36 50.68
CA ALA A 310 16.33 -30.60 50.17
C ALA A 310 15.25 -31.69 49.93
N GLU A 311 14.32 -31.86 50.89
CA GLU A 311 13.17 -32.80 50.75
C GLU A 311 12.28 -32.44 49.57
N CYS A 312 11.90 -31.16 49.45
CA CYS A 312 11.05 -30.70 48.39
C CYS A 312 11.73 -30.75 47.00
N GLU A 313 13.05 -30.47 46.94
CA GLU A 313 13.82 -30.60 45.70
C GLU A 313 13.94 -32.07 45.24
N GLN A 314 14.05 -33.02 46.18
CA GLN A 314 14.02 -34.46 45.88
C GLN A 314 12.63 -34.90 45.38
N ARG A 315 11.55 -34.36 45.98
CA ARG A 315 10.19 -34.66 45.58
C ARG A 315 9.82 -34.14 44.17
N PHE A 316 10.43 -33.02 43.81
CA PHE A 316 10.32 -32.39 42.49
C PHE A 316 11.70 -32.28 41.83
N PRO A 317 12.22 -33.35 41.22
CA PRO A 317 13.54 -33.35 40.60
C PRO A 317 13.63 -32.38 39.42
N PRO A 318 14.82 -31.90 39.05
CA PRO A 318 15.01 -31.11 37.85
C PRO A 318 14.47 -31.87 36.65
N VAL A 319 13.76 -31.14 35.77
CA VAL A 319 13.37 -31.71 34.46
C VAL A 319 14.66 -31.94 33.71
N GLY A 320 15.09 -33.19 33.57
CA GLY A 320 16.30 -33.56 32.84
C GLY A 320 16.18 -33.11 31.40
N ASN A 321 17.28 -32.85 30.73
CA ASN A 321 17.36 -32.73 29.27
C ASN A 321 17.07 -34.12 28.66
N ASN A 322 15.84 -34.56 28.77
CA ASN A 322 15.43 -35.83 28.22
C ASN A 322 15.03 -35.53 26.76
N PRO A 323 15.72 -36.12 25.76
CA PRO A 323 15.33 -35.94 24.35
C PRO A 323 14.00 -36.61 23.98
N THR A 324 13.33 -37.19 24.98
CA THR A 324 11.98 -37.77 24.85
C THR A 324 10.99 -37.01 25.73
N ALA A 325 10.80 -35.69 25.50
CA ALA A 325 9.57 -35.07 25.87
C ALA A 325 8.46 -35.73 25.02
N PRO A 326 7.27 -36.00 25.61
CA PRO A 326 6.16 -36.42 24.79
C PRO A 326 6.00 -35.32 23.72
N THR A 327 6.11 -35.71 22.47
CA THR A 327 5.74 -34.90 21.34
C THR A 327 4.38 -34.32 21.64
N SER A 328 4.32 -33.05 22.08
CA SER A 328 3.13 -32.26 21.85
C SER A 328 2.77 -32.51 20.41
N PRO A 329 1.49 -32.74 20.08
CA PRO A 329 1.13 -33.07 18.71
C PRO A 329 1.80 -32.04 17.84
N SER A 330 2.70 -32.51 17.01
CA SER A 330 3.52 -31.74 16.08
C SER A 330 2.61 -30.76 15.34
N LEU A 331 2.70 -29.47 15.67
CA LEU A 331 2.18 -28.41 14.81
C LEU A 331 3.00 -28.30 13.50
N LEU A 332 3.99 -29.18 13.37
CA LEU A 332 4.82 -29.34 12.19
C LEU A 332 4.62 -30.74 11.61
N ALA A 333 3.41 -31.01 11.09
CA ALA A 333 3.30 -31.89 9.94
C ALA A 333 4.13 -31.29 8.79
N PRO A 334 4.77 -32.11 7.93
CA PRO A 334 5.53 -31.60 6.79
C PRO A 334 4.68 -30.57 6.08
N THR A 335 5.26 -29.43 5.78
CA THR A 335 4.63 -28.23 5.26
C THR A 335 3.68 -28.58 4.13
N GLU A 336 2.44 -28.77 4.47
CA GLU A 336 1.36 -28.82 3.52
C GLU A 336 1.34 -27.47 2.84
N ASP A 337 1.40 -27.47 1.52
CA ASP A 337 1.37 -26.24 0.74
C ASP A 337 0.03 -25.50 1.01
N ARG A 338 0.05 -24.55 1.93
CA ARG A 338 -1.09 -23.74 2.29
C ARG A 338 -1.19 -22.47 1.42
N ASN A 339 -0.59 -22.48 0.23
CA ASN A 339 -0.64 -21.36 -0.73
C ASN A 339 -1.99 -21.23 -1.45
N GLY A 340 -2.96 -22.06 -1.12
CA GLY A 340 -4.31 -22.05 -1.67
C GLY A 340 -5.38 -22.36 -0.63
N TRP A 341 -6.64 -22.27 -1.02
CA TRP A 341 -7.75 -22.73 -0.22
C TRP A 341 -7.55 -24.24 0.11
N PRO A 342 -7.93 -24.67 1.33
CA PRO A 342 -7.82 -26.08 1.67
C PRO A 342 -8.66 -26.92 0.69
N THR A 343 -8.05 -27.97 0.17
CA THR A 343 -8.73 -28.92 -0.72
C THR A 343 -9.52 -29.98 0.04
N GLU A 344 -9.38 -30.02 1.37
CA GLU A 344 -10.12 -30.96 2.22
C GLU A 344 -11.57 -30.51 2.41
N ASP A 345 -12.42 -31.01 1.52
CA ASP A 345 -13.88 -30.89 1.64
C ASP A 345 -14.47 -32.21 2.14
N ASN A 346 -14.65 -32.30 3.45
CA ASN A 346 -15.20 -33.48 4.10
C ASN A 346 -16.39 -33.12 5.02
N ALA A 347 -17.09 -34.12 5.53
CA ALA A 347 -18.26 -33.92 6.36
C ALA A 347 -18.00 -33.03 7.61
N CYS A 348 -16.77 -33.04 8.14
CA CYS A 348 -16.40 -32.20 9.28
C CYS A 348 -16.23 -30.75 8.87
N THR A 349 -15.47 -30.43 7.83
CA THR A 349 -15.25 -29.06 7.35
C THR A 349 -16.55 -28.43 6.87
N GLN A 350 -17.42 -29.18 6.19
CA GLN A 350 -18.75 -28.75 5.80
C GLN A 350 -19.65 -28.41 7.00
N LYS A 351 -19.50 -29.12 8.12
CA LYS A 351 -20.25 -28.84 9.35
C LYS A 351 -19.80 -27.52 9.98
N TRP A 352 -18.50 -27.23 9.99
CA TRP A 352 -17.96 -25.95 10.43
C TRP A 352 -18.46 -24.80 9.57
N GLN A 353 -18.43 -24.97 8.24
CA GLN A 353 -18.94 -23.98 7.29
C GLN A 353 -20.44 -23.71 7.50
N LYS A 354 -21.27 -24.76 7.61
CA LYS A 354 -22.71 -24.61 7.84
C LYS A 354 -23.01 -23.89 9.15
N ASN A 355 -22.28 -24.20 10.22
CA ASN A 355 -22.44 -23.54 11.51
C ASN A 355 -22.04 -22.05 11.43
N PHE A 356 -20.95 -21.74 10.74
CA PHE A 356 -20.53 -20.36 10.52
C PHE A 356 -21.58 -19.55 9.74
N VAL A 357 -22.09 -20.09 8.64
CA VAL A 357 -23.13 -19.45 7.81
C VAL A 357 -24.44 -19.29 8.59
N ALA A 358 -24.83 -20.28 9.38
CA ALA A 358 -26.01 -20.19 10.22
C ALA A 358 -25.92 -19.08 11.27
N LYS A 359 -24.71 -18.83 11.80
CA LYS A 359 -24.46 -17.81 12.84
C LYS A 359 -24.27 -16.41 12.28
N ASN A 360 -23.70 -16.29 11.07
CA ASN A 360 -23.25 -14.99 10.51
C ASN A 360 -24.03 -14.56 9.26
N GLY A 361 -24.94 -15.41 8.75
CA GLY A 361 -25.77 -15.15 7.57
C GLY A 361 -25.22 -15.79 6.28
N PRO A 362 -26.06 -15.93 5.24
CA PRO A 362 -25.71 -16.61 4.00
C PRO A 362 -24.64 -15.85 3.17
N ASP A 363 -24.55 -14.54 3.35
CA ASP A 363 -23.59 -13.67 2.66
C ASP A 363 -22.30 -13.44 3.47
N ALA A 364 -22.10 -14.17 4.57
CA ALA A 364 -20.92 -14.04 5.41
C ALA A 364 -19.66 -14.51 4.67
N ILE A 365 -18.66 -13.64 4.60
CA ILE A 365 -17.40 -13.92 3.93
C ILE A 365 -16.60 -14.93 4.76
N ILE A 366 -16.39 -16.10 4.20
CA ILE A 366 -15.47 -17.08 4.75
C ILE A 366 -14.06 -16.63 4.35
N ARG A 367 -13.22 -16.42 5.35
CA ARG A 367 -11.82 -16.06 5.11
C ARG A 367 -10.95 -17.32 5.00
N TYR A 368 -9.86 -17.18 4.28
CA TYR A 368 -8.89 -18.24 4.06
C TYR A 368 -8.35 -18.87 5.36
N ASP A 369 -7.99 -18.02 6.35
CA ASP A 369 -7.52 -18.45 7.66
C ASP A 369 -8.55 -19.30 8.42
N MET A 370 -9.82 -18.95 8.30
CA MET A 370 -10.92 -19.70 8.91
C MET A 370 -11.11 -21.07 8.24
N ALA A 371 -10.98 -21.14 6.94
CA ALA A 371 -11.09 -22.40 6.21
C ALA A 371 -10.01 -23.40 6.65
N TRP A 372 -8.77 -22.94 6.81
CA TRP A 372 -7.68 -23.76 7.34
C TRP A 372 -7.84 -24.10 8.82
N GLU A 373 -8.34 -23.18 9.63
CA GLU A 373 -8.69 -23.46 11.04
C GLU A 373 -9.71 -24.59 11.16
N TRP A 374 -10.71 -24.65 10.27
CA TRP A 374 -11.68 -25.73 10.26
C TRP A 374 -11.05 -27.07 9.90
N VAL A 375 -10.14 -27.10 8.95
CA VAL A 375 -9.37 -28.29 8.60
C VAL A 375 -8.55 -28.77 9.81
N ASP A 376 -7.80 -27.86 10.45
CA ASP A 376 -6.99 -28.18 11.62
C ASP A 376 -7.86 -28.68 12.81
N ASN A 377 -9.00 -28.05 13.05
CA ASN A 377 -9.94 -28.48 14.06
C ASN A 377 -10.52 -29.87 13.74
N CYS A 378 -10.83 -30.15 12.48
CA CYS A 378 -11.31 -31.46 12.07
C CYS A 378 -10.25 -32.56 12.24
N ARG A 379 -9.00 -32.28 11.86
CA ARG A 379 -7.86 -33.18 12.07
C ARG A 379 -7.61 -33.46 13.55
N ALA A 380 -7.87 -32.45 14.41
CA ALA A 380 -7.79 -32.58 15.85
C ALA A 380 -9.03 -33.22 16.49
N GLY A 381 -10.01 -33.69 15.70
CA GLY A 381 -11.24 -34.32 16.19
C GLY A 381 -12.23 -33.36 16.84
N LYS A 382 -12.03 -32.03 16.71
CA LYS A 382 -12.92 -31.03 17.28
C LYS A 382 -14.20 -30.91 16.46
N GLN A 383 -15.33 -30.65 17.14
CA GLN A 383 -16.61 -30.39 16.52
C GLN A 383 -17.02 -28.94 16.69
N PRO A 384 -17.72 -28.31 15.71
CA PRO A 384 -18.29 -27.00 15.91
C PRO A 384 -19.34 -27.01 16.99
N SER A 385 -19.26 -26.04 17.89
CA SER A 385 -20.25 -25.83 19.01
C SER A 385 -21.48 -25.07 18.53
#